data_4086473129fa272c69d0699c40917565
#
_entry.id   4086473129fa272c69d0699c40917565
#
_cell.length_a   1.000
_cell.length_b   1.000
_cell.length_c   1.000
_cell.angle_alpha   90.00
_cell.angle_beta   90.00
_cell.angle_gamma   90.00
#
_symmetry.space_group_name_H-M   'P 1'
#
loop_
_entity.id
_entity.type
_entity.pdbx_description
1 polymer ?
#
loop_
_entity_poly.entity_id
_entity_poly.type
_entity_poly.pdbx_seq_one_letter_code
_entity_poly.pdbx_strand_id
1 'polypeptide(L)'
;VQRGAENTISFNGARLTDAEEILFYSPGFEVVELTPEAAKVTAKVNITAECRLGEHVAHVRCKSGLTEYRTFWVGPFGATAEVEPNSSFDAPQKIELNTTVHGVVTNEDVDYYAVELTAGQRISAEIEAMRLGTTLFDPYIAIIDAKRFELSADDDTPLTKQDAVASAVAKEAGTYYVMVRESSYAGNGNCRYNLHVGTFPRPLAVYPAG
;
A
#
# COMPACT_ATOMS: atom_id res chain seq x y z
N VAL A 1 3.51 -2.15 -6.17
CA VAL A 1 4.54 -1.87 -7.21
C VAL A 1 4.28 -0.50 -7.83
N GLN A 2 5.33 0.16 -8.35
CA GLN A 2 5.27 1.50 -8.90
C GLN A 2 5.03 1.48 -10.41
N ARG A 3 4.07 2.29 -10.87
CA ARG A 3 3.83 2.58 -12.28
C ARG A 3 5.00 3.37 -12.90
N GLY A 4 5.34 3.07 -14.14
CA GLY A 4 6.39 3.79 -14.88
C GLY A 4 7.81 3.44 -14.43
N ALA A 5 8.01 2.30 -13.75
CA ALA A 5 9.31 1.87 -13.24
C ALA A 5 9.51 0.35 -13.42
N GLU A 6 10.77 -0.08 -13.34
CA GLU A 6 11.09 -1.49 -13.15
C GLU A 6 10.85 -1.87 -11.68
N ASN A 7 10.15 -2.98 -11.47
CA ASN A 7 9.81 -3.51 -10.16
C ASN A 7 10.27 -4.96 -10.03
N THR A 8 10.68 -5.36 -8.83
CA THR A 8 10.89 -6.77 -8.50
C THR A 8 9.66 -7.30 -7.79
N ILE A 9 9.00 -8.31 -8.38
CA ILE A 9 7.80 -8.96 -7.84
C ILE A 9 8.16 -10.39 -7.45
N SER A 10 7.76 -10.81 -6.25
CA SER A 10 7.96 -12.18 -5.77
C SER A 10 6.63 -12.90 -5.61
N PHE A 11 6.48 -14.04 -6.29
CA PHE A 11 5.37 -14.96 -6.16
C PHE A 11 5.79 -16.12 -5.25
N ASN A 12 5.31 -16.14 -4.02
CA ASN A 12 5.63 -17.18 -3.05
C ASN A 12 4.61 -18.32 -3.13
N GLY A 13 5.08 -19.56 -3.10
CA GLY A 13 4.21 -20.73 -3.23
C GLY A 13 4.98 -22.04 -3.04
N ALA A 14 4.59 -23.07 -3.76
CA ALA A 14 5.26 -24.36 -3.77
C ALA A 14 5.29 -24.93 -5.20
N ARG A 15 6.30 -25.76 -5.50
CA ARG A 15 6.46 -26.43 -6.82
C ARG A 15 6.61 -25.44 -7.97
N LEU A 16 7.39 -24.39 -7.79
CA LEU A 16 7.57 -23.31 -8.76
C LEU A 16 8.88 -23.42 -9.57
N THR A 17 9.66 -24.49 -9.40
CA THR A 17 10.96 -24.67 -10.08
C THR A 17 10.90 -24.70 -11.60
N ASP A 18 9.74 -25.07 -12.17
CA ASP A 18 9.52 -25.18 -13.61
C ASP A 18 8.70 -24.01 -14.17
N ALA A 19 8.66 -22.87 -13.45
CA ALA A 19 7.99 -21.67 -13.94
C ALA A 19 8.64 -21.12 -15.21
N GLU A 20 7.82 -20.75 -16.18
CA GLU A 20 8.25 -20.27 -17.48
C GLU A 20 7.79 -18.85 -17.79
N GLU A 21 6.68 -18.40 -17.18
CA GLU A 21 6.05 -17.14 -17.54
C GLU A 21 5.17 -16.61 -16.41
N ILE A 22 5.06 -15.27 -16.33
CA ILE A 22 4.00 -14.59 -15.55
C ILE A 22 2.96 -14.09 -16.54
N LEU A 23 1.71 -14.55 -16.37
CA LEU A 23 0.58 -14.11 -17.16
C LEU A 23 -0.13 -12.96 -16.47
N PHE A 24 -0.03 -11.77 -17.05
CA PHE A 24 -0.81 -10.59 -16.66
C PHE A 24 -2.05 -10.47 -17.55
N TYR A 25 -3.19 -10.11 -16.97
CA TYR A 25 -4.49 -10.01 -17.69
C TYR A 25 -4.86 -8.58 -18.07
N SER A 26 -3.99 -7.64 -17.84
CA SER A 26 -4.13 -6.24 -18.26
C SER A 26 -2.85 -5.77 -18.93
N PRO A 27 -2.91 -4.78 -19.83
CA PRO A 27 -1.72 -4.25 -20.50
C PRO A 27 -0.85 -3.45 -19.53
N GLY A 28 0.40 -3.25 -19.93
CA GLY A 28 1.34 -2.40 -19.22
C GLY A 28 2.41 -3.13 -18.41
N PHE A 29 2.54 -4.46 -18.59
CA PHE A 29 3.54 -5.29 -17.91
C PHE A 29 4.46 -5.98 -18.93
N GLU A 30 5.75 -5.84 -18.72
CA GLU A 30 6.79 -6.53 -19.50
C GLU A 30 7.75 -7.24 -18.53
N VAL A 31 7.78 -8.58 -18.57
CA VAL A 31 8.71 -9.38 -17.77
C VAL A 31 10.10 -9.33 -18.40
N VAL A 32 11.05 -8.73 -17.71
CA VAL A 32 12.44 -8.60 -18.17
C VAL A 32 13.29 -9.79 -17.75
N GLU A 33 13.06 -10.29 -16.54
CA GLU A 33 13.80 -11.40 -15.96
C GLU A 33 12.87 -12.27 -15.11
N LEU A 34 13.04 -13.59 -15.16
CA LEU A 34 12.31 -14.56 -14.37
C LEU A 34 13.28 -15.53 -13.71
N THR A 35 13.24 -15.62 -12.38
CA THR A 35 14.08 -16.51 -11.59
C THR A 35 13.20 -17.46 -10.78
N PRO A 36 12.99 -18.72 -11.25
CA PRO A 36 12.20 -19.71 -10.53
C PRO A 36 13.03 -20.44 -9.45
N GLU A 37 12.42 -20.63 -8.30
CA GLU A 37 12.89 -21.46 -7.18
C GLU A 37 11.77 -22.40 -6.73
N ALA A 38 12.03 -23.36 -5.86
CA ALA A 38 11.02 -24.33 -5.42
C ALA A 38 9.82 -23.70 -4.70
N ALA A 39 10.04 -22.63 -3.93
CA ALA A 39 9.02 -21.96 -3.12
C ALA A 39 8.76 -20.52 -3.53
N LYS A 40 9.44 -20.02 -4.56
CA LYS A 40 9.32 -18.61 -4.98
C LYS A 40 9.67 -18.46 -6.45
N VAL A 41 8.97 -17.57 -7.13
CA VAL A 41 9.38 -17.04 -8.43
C VAL A 41 9.63 -15.55 -8.27
N THR A 42 10.81 -15.08 -8.60
CA THR A 42 11.14 -13.66 -8.62
C THR A 42 11.13 -13.17 -10.06
N ALA A 43 10.39 -12.11 -10.34
CA ALA A 43 10.30 -11.49 -11.65
C ALA A 43 10.72 -10.02 -11.58
N LYS A 44 11.58 -9.57 -12.50
CA LYS A 44 11.75 -8.15 -12.81
C LYS A 44 10.75 -7.77 -13.88
N VAL A 45 9.95 -6.78 -13.61
CA VAL A 45 8.84 -6.39 -14.46
C VAL A 45 8.89 -4.87 -14.69
N ASN A 46 8.98 -4.46 -15.94
CA ASN A 46 8.76 -3.08 -16.34
C ASN A 46 7.26 -2.81 -16.35
N ILE A 47 6.82 -1.82 -15.60
CA ILE A 47 5.43 -1.35 -15.58
C ILE A 47 5.38 -0.02 -16.34
N THR A 48 4.63 0.02 -17.42
CA THR A 48 4.59 1.22 -18.28
C THR A 48 3.89 2.40 -17.59
N ALA A 49 4.16 3.62 -18.04
CA ALA A 49 3.52 4.84 -17.54
C ALA A 49 1.99 4.85 -17.77
N GLU A 50 1.50 4.11 -18.77
CA GLU A 50 0.09 3.99 -19.15
C GLU A 50 -0.63 2.86 -18.40
N CYS A 51 0.09 2.05 -17.61
CA CYS A 51 -0.53 0.98 -16.82
C CYS A 51 -1.60 1.57 -15.91
N ARG A 52 -2.76 0.91 -15.84
CA ARG A 52 -3.84 1.32 -14.96
C ARG A 52 -3.39 1.23 -13.49
N LEU A 53 -3.73 2.24 -12.69
CA LEU A 53 -3.56 2.17 -11.23
C LEU A 53 -4.60 1.25 -10.60
N GLY A 54 -4.27 0.69 -9.45
CA GLY A 54 -5.14 -0.16 -8.65
C GLY A 54 -4.84 -1.65 -8.80
N GLU A 55 -5.85 -2.47 -8.59
CA GLU A 55 -5.75 -3.92 -8.55
C GLU A 55 -5.50 -4.55 -9.92
N HIS A 56 -4.57 -5.48 -9.97
CA HIS A 56 -4.24 -6.32 -11.11
C HIS A 56 -4.17 -7.79 -10.70
N VAL A 57 -4.25 -8.67 -11.68
CA VAL A 57 -4.24 -10.13 -11.50
C VAL A 57 -3.08 -10.73 -12.28
N ALA A 58 -2.40 -11.69 -11.67
CA ALA A 58 -1.37 -12.49 -12.32
C ALA A 58 -1.44 -13.97 -11.95
N HIS A 59 -1.00 -14.82 -12.88
CA HIS A 59 -0.69 -16.25 -12.65
C HIS A 59 0.78 -16.51 -12.96
N VAL A 60 1.35 -17.53 -12.31
CA VAL A 60 2.60 -18.15 -12.76
C VAL A 60 2.26 -19.35 -13.60
N ARG A 61 2.73 -19.36 -14.86
CA ARG A 61 2.65 -20.54 -15.74
C ARG A 61 3.92 -21.36 -15.58
N CYS A 62 3.74 -22.61 -15.16
CA CYS A 62 4.77 -23.63 -15.03
C CYS A 62 4.61 -24.68 -16.16
N LYS A 63 5.64 -25.47 -16.45
CA LYS A 63 5.49 -26.65 -17.33
C LYS A 63 4.46 -27.64 -16.81
N SER A 64 4.40 -27.78 -15.47
CA SER A 64 3.47 -28.67 -14.77
C SER A 64 2.03 -28.16 -14.69
N GLY A 65 1.76 -26.88 -15.02
CA GLY A 65 0.42 -26.30 -14.99
C GLY A 65 0.40 -24.81 -14.65
N LEU A 66 -0.81 -24.31 -14.43
CA LEU A 66 -1.06 -22.91 -14.08
C LEU A 66 -1.35 -22.80 -12.58
N THR A 67 -0.76 -21.80 -11.90
CA THR A 67 -1.07 -21.52 -10.50
C THR A 67 -2.47 -20.94 -10.34
N GLU A 68 -2.94 -20.82 -9.12
CA GLU A 68 -4.03 -19.89 -8.80
C GLU A 68 -3.63 -18.46 -9.14
N TYR A 69 -4.60 -17.58 -9.43
CA TYR A 69 -4.32 -16.15 -9.58
C TYR A 69 -3.99 -15.51 -8.25
N ARG A 70 -3.18 -14.46 -8.32
CA ARG A 70 -2.93 -13.57 -7.20
C ARG A 70 -3.15 -12.13 -7.63
N THR A 71 -3.71 -11.35 -6.74
CA THR A 71 -3.89 -9.91 -6.91
C THR A 71 -2.67 -9.18 -6.36
N PHE A 72 -2.37 -8.04 -6.99
CA PHE A 72 -1.35 -7.09 -6.54
C PHE A 72 -1.75 -5.69 -7.01
N TRP A 73 -1.14 -4.67 -6.43
CA TRP A 73 -1.50 -3.28 -6.72
C TRP A 73 -0.40 -2.54 -7.44
N VAL A 74 -0.81 -1.75 -8.45
CA VAL A 74 0.03 -0.76 -9.11
C VAL A 74 -0.34 0.61 -8.56
N GLY A 75 0.61 1.25 -7.88
CA GLY A 75 0.48 2.59 -7.34
C GLY A 75 1.30 3.63 -8.12
N PRO A 76 1.03 4.93 -7.89
CA PRO A 76 1.79 6.01 -8.54
C PRO A 76 3.14 6.30 -7.89
N PHE A 77 3.37 5.84 -6.66
CA PHE A 77 4.50 6.21 -5.82
C PHE A 77 5.51 5.09 -5.67
N GLY A 78 6.77 5.48 -5.44
CA GLY A 78 7.81 4.57 -5.00
C GLY A 78 7.47 3.97 -3.63
N ALA A 79 7.91 2.73 -3.41
CA ALA A 79 7.62 1.99 -2.19
C ALA A 79 8.82 1.98 -1.24
N THR A 80 8.53 2.03 0.06
CA THR A 80 9.48 1.78 1.14
C THR A 80 8.89 0.76 2.11
N ALA A 81 9.75 0.03 2.80
CA ALA A 81 9.31 -0.85 3.88
C ALA A 81 9.11 -0.05 5.17
N GLU A 82 8.20 -0.50 5.99
CA GLU A 82 8.14 -0.15 7.38
C GLU A 82 9.46 -0.49 8.10
N VAL A 83 9.83 0.35 9.05
CA VAL A 83 11.02 0.17 9.89
C VAL A 83 10.63 0.30 11.35
N GLU A 84 10.66 -0.81 12.05
CA GLU A 84 10.39 -0.87 13.48
C GLU A 84 11.64 -0.57 14.34
N PRO A 85 11.46 0.01 15.54
CA PRO A 85 10.20 0.44 16.16
C PRO A 85 9.74 1.81 15.65
N ASN A 86 8.44 1.93 15.31
CA ASN A 86 7.78 3.18 14.91
C ASN A 86 6.47 3.42 15.68
N SER A 87 6.20 2.60 16.71
CA SER A 87 4.96 2.59 17.50
C SER A 87 4.86 3.74 18.52
N SER A 88 5.70 4.76 18.39
CA SER A 88 5.67 5.94 19.27
C SER A 88 5.59 7.23 18.47
N PHE A 89 4.66 8.12 18.88
CA PHE A 89 4.57 9.46 18.30
C PHE A 89 5.89 10.25 18.41
N ASP A 90 6.69 10.00 19.45
CA ASP A 90 7.95 10.70 19.67
C ASP A 90 9.13 10.06 18.89
N ALA A 91 8.92 8.88 18.32
CA ALA A 91 9.92 8.15 17.52
C ALA A 91 9.31 7.56 16.23
N PRO A 92 8.66 8.38 15.37
CA PRO A 92 8.02 7.91 14.15
C PRO A 92 9.04 7.57 13.09
N GLN A 93 8.66 6.69 12.14
CA GLN A 93 9.42 6.55 10.90
C GLN A 93 9.23 7.79 10.03
N LYS A 94 10.33 8.44 9.61
CA LYS A 94 10.28 9.56 8.67
C LYS A 94 10.13 9.04 7.25
N ILE A 95 9.19 9.62 6.50
CA ILE A 95 8.95 9.31 5.10
C ILE A 95 8.82 10.61 4.29
N GLU A 96 9.08 10.50 2.99
CA GLU A 96 8.84 11.58 2.04
C GLU A 96 7.37 11.57 1.57
N LEU A 97 6.87 12.72 1.14
CA LEU A 97 5.59 12.77 0.43
C LEU A 97 5.64 12.00 -0.88
N ASN A 98 4.49 11.51 -1.32
CA ASN A 98 4.33 10.68 -2.51
C ASN A 98 5.09 9.35 -2.40
N THR A 99 4.97 8.73 -1.22
CA THR A 99 5.55 7.43 -0.89
C THR A 99 4.45 6.42 -0.56
N THR A 100 4.67 5.15 -0.93
CA THR A 100 3.90 4.01 -0.46
C THR A 100 4.72 3.28 0.60
N VAL A 101 4.17 3.09 1.80
CA VAL A 101 4.79 2.26 2.84
C VAL A 101 4.13 0.88 2.84
N HIS A 102 4.96 -0.17 2.84
CA HIS A 102 4.52 -1.54 3.07
C HIS A 102 4.75 -1.90 4.53
N GLY A 103 3.69 -2.10 5.28
CA GLY A 103 3.75 -2.38 6.71
C GLY A 103 2.90 -3.56 7.16
N VAL A 104 3.00 -3.84 8.46
CA VAL A 104 2.29 -4.93 9.16
C VAL A 104 1.89 -4.47 10.55
N VAL A 105 0.60 -4.37 10.83
CA VAL A 105 0.11 -4.09 12.19
C VAL A 105 0.06 -5.37 13.01
N THR A 106 0.84 -5.45 14.07
CA THR A 106 0.80 -6.56 15.03
C THR A 106 -0.19 -6.28 16.18
N ASN A 107 -0.27 -7.18 17.19
CA ASN A 107 -1.19 -6.99 18.30
C ASN A 107 -0.81 -5.76 19.15
N GLU A 108 -1.77 -4.89 19.44
CA GLU A 108 -1.61 -3.63 20.20
C GLU A 108 -0.63 -2.64 19.54
N ASP A 109 -0.39 -2.79 18.25
CA ASP A 109 0.55 -1.98 17.48
C ASP A 109 -0.09 -0.72 16.91
N VAL A 110 0.69 0.35 16.85
CA VAL A 110 0.29 1.65 16.28
C VAL A 110 1.48 2.24 15.55
N ASP A 111 1.43 2.31 14.24
CA ASP A 111 2.51 2.84 13.42
C ASP A 111 2.40 4.35 13.25
N TYR A 112 3.48 5.07 13.44
CA TYR A 112 3.58 6.50 13.18
C TYR A 112 4.57 6.81 12.08
N TYR A 113 4.11 7.59 11.08
CA TYR A 113 4.92 8.08 9.96
C TYR A 113 4.97 9.61 9.98
N ALA A 114 6.16 10.19 10.03
CA ALA A 114 6.36 11.64 10.05
C ALA A 114 6.66 12.17 8.65
N VAL A 115 5.99 13.26 8.27
CA VAL A 115 6.09 13.92 6.97
C VAL A 115 6.23 15.43 7.17
N GLU A 116 7.16 16.06 6.46
CA GLU A 116 7.31 17.52 6.48
C GLU A 116 6.37 18.17 5.45
N LEU A 117 5.60 19.17 5.90
CA LEU A 117 4.67 19.91 5.06
C LEU A 117 4.96 21.41 5.10
N THR A 118 4.64 22.08 3.99
CA THR A 118 4.58 23.55 3.94
C THR A 118 3.16 24.04 4.26
N ALA A 119 3.03 25.28 4.71
CA ALA A 119 1.72 25.88 4.98
C ALA A 119 0.84 25.87 3.71
N GLY A 120 -0.41 25.47 3.84
CA GLY A 120 -1.35 25.32 2.74
C GLY A 120 -1.22 24.02 1.94
N GLN A 121 -0.20 23.20 2.21
CA GLN A 121 -0.01 21.93 1.52
C GLN A 121 -1.02 20.89 1.99
N ARG A 122 -1.58 20.15 1.03
CA ARG A 122 -2.45 19.00 1.33
C ARG A 122 -1.60 17.78 1.67
N ILE A 123 -2.06 17.00 2.63
CA ILE A 123 -1.68 15.62 2.85
C ILE A 123 -2.91 14.75 2.72
N SER A 124 -2.78 13.66 1.98
CA SER A 124 -3.77 12.58 1.90
C SER A 124 -3.07 11.27 2.21
N ALA A 125 -3.72 10.45 3.00
CA ALA A 125 -3.29 9.11 3.34
C ALA A 125 -4.40 8.13 2.96
N GLU A 126 -4.08 7.10 2.18
CA GLU A 126 -4.98 6.01 1.82
C GLU A 126 -4.30 4.70 2.19
N ILE A 127 -5.02 3.81 2.87
CA ILE A 127 -4.55 2.48 3.20
C ILE A 127 -5.23 1.43 2.33
N GLU A 128 -4.48 0.45 1.85
CA GLU A 128 -4.96 -0.80 1.27
C GLU A 128 -4.62 -1.90 2.26
N ALA A 129 -5.61 -2.43 2.95
CA ALA A 129 -5.46 -3.47 3.97
C ALA A 129 -6.44 -4.62 3.73
N MET A 130 -7.74 -4.40 3.93
CA MET A 130 -8.79 -5.37 3.63
C MET A 130 -8.78 -5.75 2.15
N ARG A 131 -8.55 -4.79 1.25
CA ARG A 131 -8.47 -5.00 -0.20
C ARG A 131 -7.30 -5.89 -0.62
N LEU A 132 -6.23 -6.01 0.19
CA LEU A 132 -5.13 -6.94 -0.11
C LEU A 132 -5.55 -8.41 -0.01
N GLY A 133 -6.63 -8.72 0.71
CA GLY A 133 -7.18 -10.07 0.83
C GLY A 133 -6.28 -11.05 1.59
N THR A 134 -5.33 -10.56 2.39
CA THR A 134 -4.42 -11.39 3.18
C THR A 134 -5.07 -11.91 4.46
N THR A 135 -5.85 -11.05 5.12
CA THR A 135 -6.64 -11.38 6.32
C THR A 135 -7.77 -10.36 6.47
N LEU A 136 -8.68 -10.60 7.40
CA LEU A 136 -9.60 -9.57 7.88
C LEU A 136 -8.77 -8.60 8.73
N PHE A 137 -8.54 -7.42 8.20
CA PHE A 137 -7.81 -6.34 8.83
C PHE A 137 -8.60 -5.06 8.62
N ASP A 138 -9.14 -4.52 9.70
CA ASP A 138 -9.94 -3.30 9.74
C ASP A 138 -9.05 -2.13 10.15
N PRO A 139 -8.51 -1.36 9.18
CA PRO A 139 -7.52 -0.34 9.47
C PRO A 139 -8.18 0.97 9.89
N TYR A 140 -7.63 1.58 10.93
CA TYR A 140 -7.87 2.97 11.29
C TYR A 140 -6.66 3.81 10.90
N ILE A 141 -6.88 4.95 10.23
CA ILE A 141 -5.82 5.93 9.95
C ILE A 141 -6.20 7.31 10.48
N ALA A 142 -5.19 8.07 10.91
CA ALA A 142 -5.37 9.47 11.29
C ALA A 142 -4.21 10.34 10.81
N ILE A 143 -4.52 11.58 10.43
CA ILE A 143 -3.54 12.64 10.20
C ILE A 143 -3.51 13.52 11.43
N ILE A 144 -2.35 13.66 12.04
CA ILE A 144 -2.13 14.29 13.35
C ILE A 144 -1.13 15.43 13.21
N ASP A 145 -1.37 16.56 13.91
CA ASP A 145 -0.40 17.67 13.97
C ASP A 145 0.68 17.46 15.04
N ALA A 146 1.69 18.34 15.06
CA ALA A 146 2.76 18.31 16.05
C ALA A 146 2.30 18.53 17.50
N LYS A 147 1.06 18.97 17.72
CA LYS A 147 0.45 19.15 19.05
C LYS A 147 -0.38 17.94 19.46
N ARG A 148 -0.35 16.86 18.66
CA ARG A 148 -1.11 15.63 18.83
C ARG A 148 -2.63 15.79 18.63
N PHE A 149 -3.05 16.85 17.91
CA PHE A 149 -4.44 16.97 17.49
C PHE A 149 -4.68 16.21 16.19
N GLU A 150 -5.69 15.38 16.19
CA GLU A 150 -6.18 14.67 15.02
C GLU A 150 -6.93 15.65 14.11
N LEU A 151 -6.42 15.82 12.89
CA LEU A 151 -6.97 16.74 11.88
C LEU A 151 -7.99 16.07 10.98
N SER A 152 -7.81 14.78 10.72
CA SER A 152 -8.68 13.94 9.92
C SER A 152 -8.40 12.49 10.29
N ALA A 153 -9.45 11.71 10.46
CA ALA A 153 -9.35 10.28 10.67
C ALA A 153 -10.47 9.53 9.95
N ASP A 154 -10.26 8.27 9.69
CA ASP A 154 -11.22 7.39 9.03
C ASP A 154 -10.89 5.93 9.37
N ASP A 155 -11.92 5.07 9.38
CA ASP A 155 -11.78 3.62 9.50
C ASP A 155 -12.57 2.88 8.39
N ASP A 156 -13.62 3.49 7.87
CA ASP A 156 -14.53 2.89 6.89
C ASP A 156 -14.87 3.85 5.75
N THR A 157 -14.01 3.96 4.75
CA THR A 157 -14.34 4.74 3.55
C THR A 157 -15.31 3.97 2.66
N PRO A 158 -16.47 4.53 2.28
CA PRO A 158 -17.37 3.92 1.32
C PRO A 158 -16.67 3.50 0.03
N LEU A 159 -17.02 2.31 -0.51
CA LEU A 159 -16.48 1.71 -1.74
C LEU A 159 -15.05 1.19 -1.66
N THR A 160 -14.35 1.32 -0.56
CA THR A 160 -12.99 0.79 -0.37
C THR A 160 -12.93 -0.46 0.50
N LYS A 161 -14.06 -1.15 0.70
CA LYS A 161 -14.16 -2.40 1.47
C LYS A 161 -13.60 -2.27 2.90
N GLN A 162 -13.99 -1.23 3.61
CA GLN A 162 -13.51 -0.90 4.96
C GLN A 162 -12.05 -0.43 5.04
N ASP A 163 -11.37 -0.20 3.94
CA ASP A 163 -10.09 0.49 3.95
C ASP A 163 -10.31 2.01 4.11
N ALA A 164 -9.42 2.66 4.83
CA ALA A 164 -9.58 4.03 5.27
C ALA A 164 -8.85 5.05 4.39
N VAL A 165 -9.38 6.26 4.29
CA VAL A 165 -8.73 7.40 3.63
C VAL A 165 -8.92 8.68 4.44
N ALA A 166 -7.82 9.30 4.89
CA ALA A 166 -7.82 10.58 5.55
C ALA A 166 -7.18 11.68 4.69
N SER A 167 -7.64 12.92 4.82
CA SER A 167 -7.03 14.05 4.11
C SER A 167 -7.15 15.35 4.92
N ALA A 168 -6.08 16.12 4.99
CA ALA A 168 -6.02 17.39 5.67
C ALA A 168 -5.20 18.42 4.87
N VAL A 169 -5.32 19.69 5.24
CA VAL A 169 -4.47 20.77 4.73
C VAL A 169 -3.66 21.33 5.89
N ALA A 170 -2.35 21.36 5.73
CA ALA A 170 -1.43 21.92 6.72
C ALA A 170 -1.70 23.41 6.94
N LYS A 171 -2.05 23.81 8.16
CA LYS A 171 -2.27 25.23 8.49
C LYS A 171 -0.95 25.98 8.58
N GLU A 172 0.09 25.33 9.08
CA GLU A 172 1.43 25.86 9.29
C GLU A 172 2.45 24.90 8.68
N ALA A 173 3.65 25.39 8.37
CA ALA A 173 4.75 24.54 7.95
C ALA A 173 5.29 23.77 9.16
N GLY A 174 5.64 22.49 8.96
CA GLY A 174 6.21 21.63 10.02
C GLY A 174 5.90 20.17 9.81
N THR A 175 6.18 19.39 10.84
CA THR A 175 5.99 17.93 10.85
C THR A 175 4.53 17.58 11.13
N TYR A 176 3.97 16.73 10.29
CA TYR A 176 2.67 16.08 10.45
C TYR A 176 2.87 14.57 10.51
N TYR A 177 1.92 13.88 11.08
CA TYR A 177 2.03 12.44 11.31
C TYR A 177 0.85 11.73 10.68
N VAL A 178 1.12 10.58 10.08
CA VAL A 178 0.09 9.60 9.71
C VAL A 178 0.20 8.45 10.70
N MET A 179 -0.90 8.16 11.38
CA MET A 179 -1.03 7.04 12.31
C MET A 179 -1.81 5.93 11.63
N VAL A 180 -1.35 4.69 11.79
CA VAL A 180 -2.02 3.47 11.33
C VAL A 180 -2.16 2.52 12.51
N ARG A 181 -3.33 1.90 12.66
CA ARG A 181 -3.56 0.80 13.60
C ARG A 181 -4.72 -0.07 13.12
N GLU A 182 -4.88 -1.23 13.70
CA GLU A 182 -6.14 -1.97 13.59
C GLU A 182 -7.20 -1.31 14.50
N SER A 183 -8.46 -1.24 14.02
CA SER A 183 -9.55 -0.51 14.69
C SER A 183 -9.77 -0.94 16.15
N SER A 184 -9.60 -2.25 16.45
CA SER A 184 -9.74 -2.83 17.79
C SER A 184 -8.41 -3.15 18.47
N TYR A 185 -7.28 -2.75 17.91
CA TYR A 185 -5.91 -3.08 18.36
C TYR A 185 -5.58 -4.58 18.32
N ALA A 186 -6.25 -5.35 17.46
CA ALA A 186 -6.14 -6.81 17.36
C ALA A 186 -5.34 -7.29 16.14
N GLY A 187 -4.20 -6.69 15.88
CA GLY A 187 -3.34 -7.03 14.75
C GLY A 187 -2.62 -8.39 14.86
N ASN A 188 -2.00 -8.81 13.78
CA ASN A 188 -1.13 -9.99 13.69
C ASN A 188 -0.22 -9.92 12.47
N GLY A 189 0.75 -10.82 12.32
CA GLY A 189 1.72 -10.82 11.22
C GLY A 189 1.15 -10.97 9.79
N ASN A 190 -0.16 -11.18 9.63
CA ASN A 190 -0.86 -11.18 8.34
C ASN A 190 -1.63 -9.88 8.08
N CYS A 191 -1.74 -8.98 9.05
CA CYS A 191 -2.36 -7.66 8.90
C CYS A 191 -1.42 -6.72 8.13
N ARG A 192 -1.19 -7.06 6.87
CA ARG A 192 -0.34 -6.31 5.95
C ARG A 192 -1.10 -5.17 5.34
N TYR A 193 -0.40 -4.06 5.08
CA TYR A 193 -0.98 -2.92 4.41
C TYR A 193 -0.02 -2.25 3.42
N ASN A 194 -0.61 -1.51 2.47
CA ASN A 194 0.04 -0.49 1.69
C ASN A 194 -0.53 0.86 2.11
N LEU A 195 0.29 1.73 2.68
CA LEU A 195 -0.10 3.08 3.04
C LEU A 195 0.45 4.06 1.99
N HIS A 196 -0.43 4.69 1.24
CA HIS A 196 -0.10 5.73 0.28
C HIS A 196 -0.19 7.09 0.97
N VAL A 197 0.92 7.82 1.08
CA VAL A 197 0.96 9.16 1.66
C VAL A 197 1.43 10.15 0.61
N GLY A 198 0.60 11.16 0.31
CA GLY A 198 0.94 12.11 -0.74
C GLY A 198 0.05 13.35 -0.78
N THR A 199 0.17 14.11 -1.88
CA THR A 199 -0.59 15.34 -2.10
C THR A 199 -1.80 15.13 -3.02
N PHE A 200 -2.18 13.88 -3.28
CA PHE A 200 -3.26 13.55 -4.21
C PHE A 200 -4.63 14.07 -3.70
N PRO A 201 -5.49 14.55 -4.61
CA PRO A 201 -6.83 14.97 -4.27
C PRO A 201 -7.72 13.77 -3.97
N ARG A 202 -8.70 13.95 -3.08
CA ARG A 202 -9.71 12.96 -2.76
C ARG A 202 -11.09 13.47 -3.11
N PRO A 203 -11.79 12.91 -4.09
CA PRO A 203 -13.21 13.14 -4.26
C PRO A 203 -13.99 12.37 -3.17
N LEU A 204 -14.99 13.03 -2.56
CA LEU A 204 -15.84 12.40 -1.53
C LEU A 204 -17.06 11.72 -2.16
N ALA A 205 -17.51 12.20 -3.31
CA ALA A 205 -18.66 11.67 -4.02
C ALA A 205 -18.58 11.96 -5.52
N VAL A 206 -19.27 11.14 -6.30
CA VAL A 206 -19.51 11.38 -7.73
C VAL A 206 -21.02 11.61 -7.92
N TYR A 207 -21.36 12.66 -8.66
CA TYR A 207 -22.73 12.97 -9.00
C TYR A 207 -22.87 13.24 -10.50
N PRO A 208 -23.92 12.77 -11.19
CA PRO A 208 -24.93 11.86 -10.67
C PRO A 208 -24.35 10.49 -10.35
N ALA A 209 -24.88 9.88 -9.27
CA ALA A 209 -24.55 8.50 -8.92
C ALA A 209 -25.10 7.59 -10.02
N GLY A 210 -24.21 6.94 -10.77
CA GLY A 210 -24.53 6.08 -11.90
C GLY A 210 -24.94 4.68 -11.51
#